data_96959edefc610a0c9673692f3dac2c52
#
_entry.id   96959edefc610a0c9673692f3dac2c52
#
_cell.length_a   1.000
_cell.length_b   1.000
_cell.length_c   1.000
_cell.angle_alpha   90.00
_cell.angle_beta   90.00
_cell.angle_gamma   90.00
#
_symmetry.space_group_name_H-M   'P 1'
#
loop_
_entity.id
_entity.type
_entity.pdbx_description
1 polymer ?
#
loop_
_entity_poly.entity_id
_entity_poly.type
_entity_poly.pdbx_seq_one_letter_code
_entity_poly.pdbx_strand_id
1 'polypeptide(L)'
;MRRQQIVKPSDPTAMMVMRLYVVGGAPNSAQALANLESICQQHLPGHYQLEIVDVLDQPLRALTDGVIVTPSLIKLSPLPVTQVVGNLSDPGKVLLALGLPGKSP
;
A
#
# COMPACT_ATOMS: atom_id res chain seq x y z
N MET A 1 14.80 -6.81 12.97
CA MET A 1 14.74 -6.93 12.27
C MET A 1 14.10 -7.23 11.53
N ARG A 2 13.83 -7.31 11.19
CA ARG A 2 13.30 -7.62 10.45
C ARG A 2 13.19 -8.18 9.48
N ARG A 3 12.87 -8.69 9.28
CA ARG A 3 13.08 -9.29 8.37
C ARG A 3 12.44 -9.25 7.25
N GLN A 4 12.87 -9.59 6.62
CA GLN A 4 12.39 -9.19 5.37
C GLN A 4 12.07 -10.34 4.51
N GLN A 5 10.85 -10.42 4.01
CA GLN A 5 10.39 -11.47 3.13
C GLN A 5 11.01 -11.31 1.76
N ILE A 6 11.47 -12.41 1.17
CA ILE A 6 11.89 -12.43 -0.22
C ILE A 6 10.70 -12.82 -1.07
N VAL A 7 10.34 -11.99 -2.03
CA VAL A 7 9.22 -12.23 -2.92
C VAL A 7 9.76 -12.52 -4.31
N LYS A 8 9.40 -13.65 -4.88
CA LYS A 8 9.80 -14.02 -6.23
C LYS A 8 8.75 -13.56 -7.22
N PRO A 9 9.08 -12.68 -8.16
CA PRO A 9 8.06 -12.14 -9.06
C PRO A 9 7.34 -13.18 -9.89
N SER A 10 8.00 -14.30 -10.20
CA SER A 10 7.39 -15.35 -11.01
C SER A 10 6.53 -16.31 -10.20
N ASP A 11 6.54 -16.21 -8.89
CA ASP A 11 5.77 -17.10 -8.03
C ASP A 11 4.30 -16.66 -8.02
N PRO A 12 3.37 -17.51 -8.43
CA PRO A 12 1.96 -17.10 -8.43
C PRO A 12 1.39 -16.88 -7.04
N THR A 13 2.10 -17.33 -6.00
CA THR A 13 1.68 -17.07 -4.63
C THR A 13 2.49 -15.96 -3.98
N ALA A 14 3.26 -15.22 -4.78
CA ALA A 14 4.09 -14.15 -4.26
C ALA A 14 3.25 -13.10 -3.55
N MET A 15 3.78 -12.60 -2.45
CA MET A 15 3.10 -11.57 -1.69
C MET A 15 3.12 -10.24 -2.43
N MET A 16 2.05 -9.49 -2.27
CA MET A 16 2.04 -8.11 -2.66
C MET A 16 2.75 -7.29 -1.59
N VAL A 17 3.71 -6.49 -1.98
CA VAL A 17 4.48 -5.66 -1.06
C VAL A 17 4.08 -4.21 -1.25
N MET A 18 3.66 -3.58 -0.18
CA MET A 18 3.14 -2.22 -0.22
C MET A 18 3.73 -1.39 0.90
N ARG A 19 3.73 -0.09 0.68
CA ARG A 19 4.16 0.87 1.68
C ARG A 19 3.15 2.00 1.73
N LEU A 20 2.64 2.30 2.92
CA LEU A 20 1.69 3.38 3.11
C LEU A 20 2.37 4.51 3.88
N TYR A 21 2.49 5.66 3.24
CA TYR A 21 3.05 6.85 3.85
C TYR A 21 1.93 7.65 4.49
N VAL A 22 2.12 7.98 5.75
CA VAL A 22 1.10 8.65 6.58
C VAL A 22 1.71 9.80 7.36
N VAL A 23 0.85 10.63 7.92
CA VAL A 23 1.20 11.55 8.98
C VAL A 23 0.47 11.07 10.22
N GLY A 24 1.20 10.68 11.25
CA GLY A 24 0.62 10.11 12.45
C GLY A 24 -0.38 11.09 13.08
N GLY A 25 -1.54 10.57 13.46
CA GLY A 25 -2.59 11.36 14.05
C GLY A 25 -3.48 12.10 13.08
N ALA A 26 -3.15 12.13 11.78
CA ALA A 26 -3.99 12.80 10.80
C ALA A 26 -5.21 11.93 10.48
N PRO A 27 -6.42 12.52 10.42
CA PRO A 27 -7.63 11.72 10.16
C PRO A 27 -7.61 10.99 8.84
N ASN A 28 -7.14 11.62 7.77
CA ASN A 28 -7.09 10.97 6.47
C ASN A 28 -6.11 9.79 6.45
N SER A 29 -5.02 9.89 7.20
CA SER A 29 -4.08 8.77 7.32
C SER A 29 -4.72 7.59 8.04
N ALA A 30 -5.46 7.84 9.10
CA ALA A 30 -6.17 6.78 9.81
C ALA A 30 -7.21 6.11 8.90
N GLN A 31 -7.93 6.90 8.12
CA GLN A 31 -8.91 6.36 7.17
C GLN A 31 -8.22 5.52 6.08
N ALA A 32 -7.10 6.01 5.57
CA ALA A 32 -6.37 5.27 4.54
C ALA A 32 -5.95 3.90 5.05
N LEU A 33 -5.42 3.85 6.27
CA LEU A 33 -5.00 2.58 6.83
C LEU A 33 -6.18 1.63 7.00
N ALA A 34 -7.28 2.11 7.56
CA ALA A 34 -8.46 1.27 7.76
C ALA A 34 -9.02 0.76 6.42
N ASN A 35 -9.11 1.65 5.43
CA ASN A 35 -9.62 1.28 4.13
C ASN A 35 -8.71 0.26 3.45
N LEU A 36 -7.41 0.46 3.54
CA LEU A 36 -6.45 -0.45 2.92
C LEU A 36 -6.49 -1.81 3.59
N GLU A 37 -6.55 -1.85 4.91
CA GLU A 37 -6.62 -3.12 5.62
C GLU A 37 -7.86 -3.91 5.22
N SER A 38 -8.99 -3.23 5.07
CA SER A 38 -10.21 -3.87 4.61
C SER A 38 -10.05 -4.49 3.23
N ILE A 39 -9.45 -3.75 2.30
CA ILE A 39 -9.22 -4.23 0.95
C ILE A 39 -8.28 -5.45 0.97
N CYS A 40 -7.22 -5.37 1.74
CA CYS A 40 -6.25 -6.46 1.80
C CYS A 40 -6.86 -7.71 2.41
N GLN A 41 -7.69 -7.56 3.44
CA GLN A 41 -8.35 -8.71 4.04
C GLN A 41 -9.33 -9.37 3.08
N GLN A 42 -10.00 -8.58 2.25
CA GLN A 42 -10.96 -9.12 1.29
C GLN A 42 -10.30 -9.78 0.08
N HIS A 43 -9.20 -9.21 -0.39
CA HIS A 43 -8.62 -9.60 -1.68
C HIS A 43 -7.29 -10.32 -1.57
N LEU A 44 -6.57 -10.16 -0.47
CA LEU A 44 -5.21 -10.66 -0.32
C LEU A 44 -4.99 -11.33 1.03
N PRO A 45 -5.95 -12.08 1.59
CA PRO A 45 -5.75 -12.62 2.94
C PRO A 45 -4.49 -13.49 2.98
N GLY A 46 -3.54 -13.11 3.84
CA GLY A 46 -2.29 -13.85 3.99
C GLY A 46 -1.28 -13.67 2.87
N HIS A 47 -1.56 -12.81 1.89
CA HIS A 47 -0.71 -12.67 0.71
C HIS A 47 -0.25 -11.23 0.50
N TYR A 48 -0.04 -10.48 1.56
CA TYR A 48 0.49 -9.13 1.44
C TYR A 48 1.40 -8.79 2.60
N GLN A 49 2.31 -7.87 2.33
CA GLN A 49 3.12 -7.21 3.35
C GLN A 49 2.86 -5.72 3.24
N LEU A 50 2.57 -5.09 4.35
CA LEU A 50 2.30 -3.67 4.38
C LEU A 50 3.19 -3.02 5.41
N GLU A 51 4.01 -2.07 4.95
CA GLU A 51 4.82 -1.25 5.83
C GLU A 51 4.14 0.12 5.97
N ILE A 52 4.00 0.58 7.20
CA ILE A 52 3.48 1.91 7.48
C ILE A 52 4.65 2.82 7.79
N VAL A 53 4.77 3.92 7.06
CA VAL A 53 5.87 4.87 7.24
C VAL A 53 5.30 6.24 7.57
N ASP A 54 5.69 6.76 8.72
CA ASP A 54 5.32 8.12 9.09
C ASP A 54 6.34 9.08 8.49
N VAL A 55 5.86 10.00 7.64
CA VAL A 55 6.77 10.90 6.93
C VAL A 55 7.46 11.87 7.87
N LEU A 56 6.91 12.11 9.04
CA LEU A 56 7.56 12.98 10.03
C LEU A 56 8.75 12.27 10.68
N ASP A 57 8.68 10.94 10.79
CA ASP A 57 9.78 10.15 11.33
C ASP A 57 10.84 9.85 10.30
N GLN A 58 10.43 9.66 9.04
CA GLN A 58 11.32 9.19 7.99
C GLN A 58 11.16 10.02 6.72
N PRO A 59 11.45 11.31 6.77
CA PRO A 59 11.21 12.19 5.63
C PRO A 59 12.05 11.85 4.40
N LEU A 60 13.25 11.31 4.60
CA LEU A 60 14.09 10.96 3.46
C LEU A 60 13.53 9.79 2.67
N ARG A 61 12.88 8.85 3.35
CA ARG A 61 12.23 7.74 2.64
C ARG A 61 11.08 8.25 1.78
N ALA A 62 10.32 9.20 2.32
CA ALA A 62 9.23 9.79 1.55
C ALA A 62 9.76 10.48 0.30
N LEU A 63 10.83 11.25 0.43
CA LEU A 63 11.44 11.91 -0.73
C LEU A 63 11.95 10.91 -1.75
N THR A 64 12.62 9.86 -1.28
CA THR A 64 13.16 8.83 -2.18
C THR A 64 12.05 8.15 -2.98
N ASP A 65 10.92 7.91 -2.37
CA ASP A 65 9.80 7.27 -3.04
C ASP A 65 8.90 8.25 -3.80
N GLY A 66 9.26 9.52 -3.81
CA GLY A 66 8.50 10.52 -4.56
C GLY A 66 7.17 10.88 -3.93
N VAL A 67 7.06 10.76 -2.62
CA VAL A 67 5.83 11.09 -1.91
C VAL A 67 5.74 12.60 -1.71
N ILE A 68 4.72 13.20 -2.29
CA ILE A 68 4.51 14.65 -2.20
C ILE A 68 3.36 14.98 -1.25
N VAL A 69 2.35 14.12 -1.24
CA VAL A 69 1.18 14.30 -0.37
C VAL A 69 0.94 13.03 0.40
N THR A 70 0.28 13.15 1.53
CA THR A 70 -0.10 12.01 2.36
C THR A 70 -1.59 12.04 2.62
N PRO A 71 -2.20 10.87 2.81
CA PRO A 71 -1.57 9.56 2.73
C PRO A 71 -1.30 9.14 1.29
N SER A 72 -0.26 8.33 1.10
CA SER A 72 0.08 7.78 -0.22
C SER A 72 0.42 6.30 -0.08
N LEU A 73 -0.20 5.49 -0.92
CA LEU A 73 0.07 4.06 -0.97
C LEU A 73 0.96 3.77 -2.17
N ILE A 74 2.02 3.03 -1.94
CA ILE A 74 2.90 2.59 -3.02
C ILE A 74 2.93 1.07 -3.04
N LYS A 75 2.59 0.49 -4.19
CA LYS A 75 2.79 -0.93 -4.41
C LYS A 75 4.19 -1.11 -4.98
N LEU A 76 5.00 -1.88 -4.28
CA LEU A 76 6.38 -2.13 -4.70
C LEU A 76 6.50 -3.42 -5.50
N SER A 77 5.69 -4.42 -5.19
CA SER A 77 5.74 -5.72 -5.84
C SER A 77 4.34 -6.34 -5.84
N PRO A 78 3.93 -7.00 -6.91
CA PRO A 78 4.65 -7.18 -8.16
C PRO A 78 4.68 -5.90 -8.98
N LEU A 79 5.62 -5.85 -9.90
CA LEU A 79 5.72 -4.71 -10.81
C LEU A 79 4.49 -4.65 -11.73
N PRO A 80 4.13 -3.48 -12.19
CA PRO A 80 4.81 -2.21 -12.05
C PRO A 80 4.57 -1.56 -10.69
N VAL A 81 5.48 -0.68 -10.30
CA VAL A 81 5.28 0.15 -9.11
C VAL A 81 4.15 1.12 -9.41
N THR A 82 3.19 1.19 -8.50
CA THR A 82 2.07 2.11 -8.64
C THR A 82 1.87 2.91 -7.37
N GLN A 83 1.18 4.03 -7.49
CA GLN A 83 0.95 4.91 -6.35
C GLN A 83 -0.50 5.38 -6.35
N VAL A 84 -1.11 5.38 -5.18
CA VAL A 84 -2.45 5.91 -4.98
C VAL A 84 -2.38 6.94 -3.87
N VAL A 85 -2.88 8.13 -4.15
CA VAL A 85 -2.88 9.25 -3.19
C VAL A 85 -4.28 9.42 -2.60
N GLY A 86 -4.34 9.73 -1.32
CA GLY A 86 -5.59 10.03 -0.65
C GLY A 86 -5.97 9.00 0.38
N ASN A 87 -7.17 9.10 0.91
CA ASN A 87 -7.62 8.29 2.02
C ASN A 87 -8.07 6.89 1.62
N LEU A 88 -7.94 6.54 0.35
CA LEU A 88 -8.26 5.21 -0.19
C LEU A 88 -9.72 4.83 -0.03
N SER A 89 -10.60 5.82 -0.08
CA SER A 89 -12.03 5.60 0.11
C SER A 89 -12.71 5.03 -1.13
N ASP A 90 -12.04 5.00 -2.27
CA ASP A 90 -12.56 4.42 -3.50
C ASP A 90 -11.90 3.06 -3.73
N PRO A 91 -12.57 1.96 -3.34
CA PRO A 91 -11.94 0.64 -3.47
C PRO A 91 -11.63 0.25 -4.89
N GLY A 92 -12.48 0.63 -5.85
CA GLY A 92 -12.22 0.31 -7.25
C GLY A 92 -10.94 0.91 -7.76
N LYS A 93 -10.68 2.15 -7.38
CA LYS A 93 -9.45 2.84 -7.77
C LYS A 93 -8.22 2.17 -7.16
N VAL A 94 -8.33 1.79 -5.89
CA VAL A 94 -7.23 1.10 -5.22
C VAL A 94 -6.97 -0.26 -5.86
N LEU A 95 -8.02 -1.03 -6.11
CA LEU A 95 -7.87 -2.35 -6.73
C LEU A 95 -7.24 -2.23 -8.10
N LEU A 96 -7.65 -1.25 -8.88
CA LEU A 96 -7.06 -1.03 -10.20
C LEU A 96 -5.57 -0.75 -10.09
N ALA A 97 -5.18 0.13 -9.17
CA ALA A 97 -3.77 0.48 -8.98
C ALA A 97 -2.96 -0.72 -8.50
N LEU A 98 -3.55 -1.58 -7.70
CA LEU A 98 -2.86 -2.78 -7.21
C LEU A 98 -2.83 -3.91 -8.24
N GLY A 99 -3.54 -3.76 -9.35
CA GLY A 99 -3.59 -4.80 -10.36
C GLY A 99 -4.48 -5.97 -9.97
N LEU A 100 -5.41 -5.74 -9.06
CA LEU A 100 -6.33 -6.76 -8.61
C LEU A 100 -7.64 -6.67 -9.38
N PRO A 101 -8.36 -7.80 -9.52
CA PRO A 101 -9.66 -7.75 -10.17
C PRO A 101 -10.59 -6.83 -9.41
N GLY A 102 -11.28 -5.99 -10.15
CA GLY A 102 -12.28 -5.17 -9.55
C GLY A 102 -13.46 -6.01 -9.10
N LYS A 103 -14.42 -5.34 -8.48
CA LYS A 103 -15.60 -6.00 -8.04
C LYS A 103 -16.35 -6.54 -9.24
N SER A 104 -16.77 -7.79 -9.17
CA SER A 104 -17.57 -8.38 -10.23
C SER A 104 -18.91 -7.68 -10.35
N PRO A 105 -19.37 -7.52 -11.57
CA PRO A 105 -20.72 -7.00 -11.78
C PRO A 105 -21.76 -7.93 -11.20
#